data_66a4590fe2ac5405c11177cf8c887fe6
#
_entry.id   66a4590fe2ac5405c11177cf8c887fe6
#
_cell.length_a   1.000
_cell.length_b   1.000
_cell.length_c   1.000
_cell.angle_alpha   90.00
_cell.angle_beta   90.00
_cell.angle_gamma   90.00
#
_symmetry.space_group_name_H-M   'P 1'
#
loop_
_entity.id
_entity.type
_entity.pdbx_description
1 polymer ?
#
loop_
_entity_poly.entity_id
_entity_poly.type
_entity_poly.pdbx_seq_one_letter_code
_entity_poly.pdbx_strand_id
1 'polypeptide(L)'
;MKKSLFIPLLCGLSFVYTACDEYDDTYPKEYHKILSLKQTGEESKILYNTGQDASFDITIMKTGCDPSLTAQAQLTVLSDEALKEYNENYTILPSNTYSIDGSELIFQSDERYKMSKVVMKTSAIQALVELPENADKTFVLPISLVSATDSVNSMNNLYVMKPVITTPKLEFKVSEEECVQGFINSTDPVLFTIPMGLEIDNQWDFTAKVEVVNNDGKEGYLSSSSVTLENDGLVTFEPGKEASLKVSVSAGSGDDLTNLVVGGRVAIKITEIEGINFDFDSREFNLTVTGKEYEYNNKGLDASMLSFNFPDFVGNTTAASLFDKDPATYVQTPFPNRNFVNTGGTNPYLQLQLPEGVTDFAISWTQCLQNEVSLLRGFDVLWSVDGTFEDIPNARKSYSVADLSAAGAVNLGASFTTSACHCDTPVKFIRIVQTWNCESTTDAGGR
;
A
#
# COMPACT_ATOMS: atom_id res chain seq x y z
N MET A 1 10.60 16.37 -75.60
CA MET A 1 10.71 17.79 -75.13
C MET A 1 10.26 17.78 -73.68
N LYS A 2 10.99 17.99 -72.68
CA LYS A 2 11.82 19.03 -72.17
C LYS A 2 12.93 18.46 -71.29
N LYS A 3 14.15 18.81 -71.60
CA LYS A 3 15.36 18.66 -70.79
C LYS A 3 15.38 19.78 -69.78
N SER A 4 16.22 19.56 -68.77
CA SER A 4 16.81 20.48 -67.81
C SER A 4 16.09 20.52 -66.47
N LEU A 5 16.71 20.36 -65.33
CA LEU A 5 17.91 21.02 -64.82
C LEU A 5 18.30 20.31 -63.52
N PHE A 6 19.34 19.51 -63.57
CA PHE A 6 20.00 19.01 -62.36
C PHE A 6 21.46 19.43 -62.46
N ILE A 7 21.82 20.46 -61.79
CA ILE A 7 23.13 20.95 -61.35
C ILE A 7 22.87 22.44 -60.98
N PRO A 8 22.91 22.90 -59.72
CA PRO A 8 24.06 22.87 -58.84
C PRO A 8 23.68 22.64 -57.35
N LEU A 9 23.99 21.52 -56.83
CA LEU A 9 23.96 21.32 -55.37
C LEU A 9 25.23 20.61 -54.87
N LEU A 10 26.33 20.81 -55.56
CA LEU A 10 27.61 20.19 -55.19
C LEU A 10 28.71 21.19 -54.81
N CYS A 11 28.40 22.47 -54.67
CA CYS A 11 29.38 23.48 -54.22
C CYS A 11 29.12 24.04 -52.81
N GLY A 12 28.12 23.51 -52.09
CA GLY A 12 27.78 23.98 -50.74
C GLY A 12 28.33 23.17 -49.57
N LEU A 13 29.03 22.03 -49.82
CA LEU A 13 29.51 21.14 -48.76
C LEU A 13 31.01 21.22 -48.44
N SER A 14 31.74 22.12 -49.08
CA SER A 14 33.19 22.26 -48.85
C SER A 14 33.58 23.39 -47.90
N PHE A 15 32.64 24.12 -47.33
CA PHE A 15 32.96 25.22 -46.40
C PHE A 15 32.70 24.93 -44.93
N VAL A 16 32.39 23.68 -44.57
CA VAL A 16 32.08 23.35 -43.15
C VAL A 16 33.30 22.77 -42.42
N TYR A 17 34.39 22.51 -43.09
CA TYR A 17 35.56 21.89 -42.46
C TYR A 17 36.71 22.83 -42.07
N THR A 18 36.59 24.13 -42.30
CA THR A 18 37.64 25.08 -41.89
C THR A 18 37.27 26.02 -40.74
N ALA A 19 36.13 25.75 -40.08
CA ALA A 19 35.69 26.60 -38.97
C ALA A 19 36.16 26.10 -37.57
N CYS A 20 37.00 25.08 -37.50
CA CYS A 20 37.47 24.55 -36.21
C CYS A 20 38.86 25.05 -35.77
N ASP A 21 39.62 25.67 -36.66
CA ASP A 21 40.98 26.10 -36.29
C ASP A 21 41.08 27.57 -35.80
N GLU A 22 40.02 28.36 -35.97
CA GLU A 22 39.99 29.76 -35.48
C GLU A 22 39.47 29.96 -34.05
N TYR A 23 39.04 28.88 -33.38
CA TYR A 23 38.52 28.98 -32.00
C TYR A 23 39.64 29.12 -30.96
N ASP A 24 40.86 28.69 -31.23
CA ASP A 24 41.96 28.69 -30.29
C ASP A 24 42.47 30.12 -29.95
N ASP A 25 42.30 31.09 -30.86
CA ASP A 25 42.68 32.49 -30.63
C ASP A 25 41.53 33.34 -30.04
N THR A 26 40.31 32.84 -30.02
CA THR A 26 39.11 33.64 -29.66
C THR A 26 38.76 33.54 -28.18
N TYR A 27 39.12 32.46 -27.50
CA TYR A 27 38.84 32.27 -26.09
C TYR A 27 40.13 32.31 -25.25
N PRO A 28 40.13 33.02 -24.10
CA PRO A 28 41.22 32.94 -23.13
C PRO A 28 41.51 31.50 -22.74
N LYS A 29 42.77 31.17 -22.52
CA LYS A 29 43.22 29.79 -22.20
C LYS A 29 42.50 29.18 -20.98
N GLU A 30 41.98 30.01 -20.07
CA GLU A 30 41.19 29.60 -18.94
C GLU A 30 39.87 28.96 -19.30
N TYR A 31 39.33 29.16 -20.50
CA TYR A 31 38.09 28.53 -21.01
C TYR A 31 38.36 27.32 -21.90
N HIS A 32 39.60 26.99 -22.21
CA HIS A 32 39.92 25.82 -22.99
C HIS A 32 39.54 24.52 -22.27
N LYS A 33 39.71 24.49 -20.97
CA LYS A 33 39.26 23.41 -20.08
C LYS A 33 38.83 23.99 -18.75
N ILE A 34 37.66 23.55 -18.28
CA ILE A 34 37.09 23.98 -17.01
C ILE A 34 36.61 22.73 -16.27
N LEU A 35 37.03 22.59 -15.03
CA LEU A 35 36.61 21.51 -14.16
C LEU A 35 35.40 21.94 -13.33
N SER A 36 34.48 21.04 -13.12
CA SER A 36 33.31 21.28 -12.28
C SER A 36 32.77 19.97 -11.64
N LEU A 37 32.10 20.10 -10.55
CA LEU A 37 31.27 19.02 -10.01
C LEU A 37 29.93 18.96 -10.74
N LYS A 38 29.42 17.76 -10.98
CA LYS A 38 28.05 17.54 -11.46
C LYS A 38 27.04 17.75 -10.34
N GLN A 39 27.33 17.21 -9.15
CA GLN A 39 26.57 17.44 -7.93
C GLN A 39 27.12 18.68 -7.23
N THR A 40 26.26 19.64 -6.91
CA THR A 40 26.67 20.91 -6.27
C THR A 40 25.62 21.36 -5.25
N GLY A 41 26.03 22.28 -4.37
CA GLY A 41 25.17 22.78 -3.30
C GLY A 41 24.98 21.77 -2.18
N GLU A 42 23.83 21.84 -1.51
CA GLU A 42 23.54 21.00 -0.36
C GLU A 42 22.60 19.86 -0.74
N GLU A 43 22.89 18.67 -0.23
CA GLU A 43 22.04 17.49 -0.43
C GLU A 43 22.02 16.62 0.82
N SER A 44 20.82 16.22 1.24
CA SER A 44 20.64 15.22 2.31
C SER A 44 20.95 13.83 1.75
N LYS A 45 21.82 13.10 2.44
CA LYS A 45 22.18 11.71 2.11
C LYS A 45 21.64 10.79 3.17
N ILE A 46 20.69 9.96 2.78
CA ILE A 46 20.10 8.97 3.69
C ILE A 46 21.14 7.86 3.93
N LEU A 47 21.46 7.64 5.18
CA LEU A 47 22.29 6.56 5.67
C LEU A 47 21.41 5.58 6.43
N TYR A 48 21.28 4.39 5.89
CA TYR A 48 20.49 3.36 6.55
C TYR A 48 21.29 2.70 7.65
N ASN A 49 20.77 2.70 8.88
CA ASN A 49 21.40 2.04 10.03
C ASN A 49 21.24 0.52 9.93
N THR A 50 22.01 -0.06 9.05
CA THR A 50 21.99 -1.50 8.73
C THR A 50 23.26 -2.23 9.20
N GLY A 51 24.16 -1.52 9.83
CA GLY A 51 25.52 -2.01 10.10
C GLY A 51 26.45 -1.92 8.90
N GLN A 52 25.98 -1.46 7.74
CA GLN A 52 26.77 -1.30 6.51
C GLN A 52 27.05 0.17 6.25
N ASP A 53 28.19 0.44 5.57
CA ASP A 53 28.58 1.77 5.16
C ASP A 53 27.85 2.19 3.88
N ALA A 54 27.48 3.47 3.78
CA ALA A 54 26.84 4.03 2.61
C ALA A 54 27.86 4.59 1.62
N SER A 55 27.65 4.34 0.33
CA SER A 55 28.52 4.80 -0.75
C SER A 55 27.78 5.73 -1.69
N PHE A 56 28.45 6.84 -2.10
CA PHE A 56 27.90 7.83 -3.00
C PHE A 56 28.93 8.20 -4.06
N ASP A 57 28.50 8.22 -5.32
CA ASP A 57 29.37 8.63 -6.42
C ASP A 57 29.34 10.14 -6.62
N ILE A 58 30.51 10.74 -6.78
CA ILE A 58 30.68 12.14 -7.17
C ILE A 58 31.23 12.16 -8.58
N THR A 59 30.56 12.87 -9.46
CA THR A 59 31.01 13.02 -10.85
C THR A 59 31.69 14.35 -11.04
N ILE A 60 32.94 14.32 -11.54
CA ILE A 60 33.73 15.47 -11.92
C ILE A 60 33.72 15.57 -13.44
N MET A 61 33.43 16.75 -13.94
CA MET A 61 33.34 17.03 -15.38
C MET A 61 34.48 17.90 -15.82
N LYS A 62 35.05 17.57 -16.98
CA LYS A 62 35.97 18.41 -17.76
C LYS A 62 35.20 18.97 -18.95
N THR A 63 34.96 20.26 -18.94
CA THR A 63 34.29 21.04 -19.99
C THR A 63 35.25 22.06 -20.59
N GLY A 64 34.79 22.87 -21.52
CA GLY A 64 35.59 23.86 -22.23
C GLY A 64 35.64 23.62 -23.74
N CYS A 65 36.31 24.52 -24.47
CA CYS A 65 36.33 24.46 -25.92
C CYS A 65 37.33 23.45 -26.48
N ASP A 66 38.34 23.03 -25.69
CA ASP A 66 39.32 22.03 -26.15
C ASP A 66 39.26 20.75 -25.32
N PRO A 67 38.54 19.71 -25.77
CA PRO A 67 38.44 18.44 -25.07
C PRO A 67 39.73 17.61 -25.10
N SER A 68 40.65 17.90 -26.01
CA SER A 68 41.91 17.14 -26.18
C SER A 68 42.90 17.38 -25.05
N LEU A 69 42.74 18.47 -24.30
CA LEU A 69 43.64 18.81 -23.21
C LEU A 69 43.46 17.84 -22.02
N THR A 70 44.59 17.45 -21.45
CA THR A 70 44.61 16.74 -20.16
C THR A 70 44.31 17.71 -19.02
N ALA A 71 43.75 17.21 -17.90
CA ALA A 71 43.50 18.05 -16.72
C ALA A 71 43.75 17.26 -15.43
N GLN A 72 44.04 17.98 -14.35
CA GLN A 72 44.19 17.41 -13.01
C GLN A 72 43.23 18.07 -12.04
N ALA A 73 42.58 17.27 -11.23
CA ALA A 73 41.68 17.71 -10.22
C ALA A 73 41.90 16.97 -8.89
N GLN A 74 41.55 17.60 -7.79
CA GLN A 74 41.58 17.00 -6.49
C GLN A 74 40.26 17.30 -5.74
N LEU A 75 39.68 16.30 -5.11
CA LEU A 75 38.63 16.47 -4.14
C LEU A 75 39.21 16.64 -2.75
N THR A 76 38.84 17.74 -2.09
CA THR A 76 39.27 18.06 -0.74
C THR A 76 38.07 18.36 0.14
N VAL A 77 38.23 18.23 1.45
CA VAL A 77 37.21 18.69 2.40
C VAL A 77 37.55 20.13 2.78
N LEU A 78 36.54 21.00 2.86
CA LEU A 78 36.75 22.38 3.30
C LEU A 78 37.36 22.43 4.70
N SER A 79 38.10 23.51 5.01
CA SER A 79 38.52 23.80 6.38
C SER A 79 37.32 24.25 7.23
N ASP A 80 37.47 24.17 8.53
CA ASP A 80 36.42 24.65 9.48
C ASP A 80 36.14 26.14 9.27
N GLU A 81 37.15 26.96 8.99
CA GLU A 81 36.99 28.39 8.74
C GLU A 81 36.15 28.63 7.48
N ALA A 82 36.51 27.95 6.36
CA ALA A 82 35.78 28.09 5.10
C ALA A 82 34.35 27.56 5.19
N LEU A 83 34.12 26.49 5.96
CA LEU A 83 32.75 25.99 6.19
C LEU A 83 31.92 26.98 7.01
N LYS A 84 32.50 27.63 8.03
CA LYS A 84 31.80 28.64 8.82
C LYS A 84 31.49 29.92 8.04
N GLU A 85 32.32 30.29 7.08
CA GLU A 85 31.99 31.35 6.12
C GLU A 85 30.81 30.99 5.23
N TYR A 86 30.70 29.70 4.87
CA TYR A 86 29.60 29.18 4.07
C TYR A 86 28.29 29.07 4.91
N ASN A 87 28.37 28.43 6.11
CA ASN A 87 27.26 28.32 7.06
C ASN A 87 27.79 28.07 8.47
N GLU A 88 27.58 29.06 9.38
CA GLU A 88 28.06 29.04 10.75
C GLU A 88 27.52 27.87 11.59
N ASN A 89 26.35 27.33 11.25
CA ASN A 89 25.70 26.25 11.96
C ASN A 89 26.23 24.85 11.61
N TYR A 90 27.14 24.76 10.65
CA TYR A 90 27.65 23.46 10.20
C TYR A 90 28.92 23.07 10.94
N THR A 91 29.06 21.76 11.13
CA THR A 91 30.26 21.13 11.71
C THR A 91 30.75 20.06 10.74
N ILE A 92 32.03 20.02 10.44
CA ILE A 92 32.62 19.03 9.55
C ILE A 92 32.56 17.65 10.23
N LEU A 93 32.17 16.63 9.45
CA LEU A 93 32.31 15.23 9.88
C LEU A 93 33.79 14.90 10.18
N PRO A 94 34.09 14.26 11.31
CA PRO A 94 35.44 13.78 11.60
C PRO A 94 35.97 12.84 10.53
N SER A 95 37.26 12.92 10.20
CA SER A 95 37.89 12.13 9.12
C SER A 95 37.83 10.62 9.30
N ASN A 96 37.60 10.13 10.51
CA ASN A 96 37.40 8.72 10.79
C ASN A 96 36.00 8.19 10.43
N THR A 97 35.05 9.08 10.07
CA THR A 97 33.65 8.74 9.75
C THR A 97 33.38 8.60 8.25
N TYR A 98 34.34 8.91 7.40
CA TYR A 98 34.20 8.77 5.94
C TYR A 98 35.55 8.42 5.26
N SER A 99 35.50 8.06 3.98
CA SER A 99 36.64 8.03 3.06
C SER A 99 36.22 8.56 1.69
N ILE A 100 37.22 9.09 0.95
CA ILE A 100 37.03 9.54 -0.44
C ILE A 100 38.02 8.73 -1.31
N ASP A 101 37.48 7.77 -2.05
CA ASP A 101 38.24 6.93 -2.94
C ASP A 101 38.41 7.64 -4.30
N GLY A 102 39.66 7.74 -4.78
CA GLY A 102 39.94 8.44 -6.01
C GLY A 102 39.82 9.96 -5.89
N SER A 103 40.34 10.53 -4.78
CA SER A 103 40.36 11.98 -4.57
C SER A 103 41.25 12.74 -5.54
N GLU A 104 42.31 12.10 -6.08
CA GLU A 104 43.19 12.63 -7.14
C GLU A 104 42.72 12.11 -8.50
N LEU A 105 42.46 13.01 -9.42
CA LEU A 105 41.83 12.73 -10.71
C LEU A 105 42.69 13.29 -11.85
N ILE A 106 43.11 12.42 -12.73
CA ILE A 106 43.88 12.80 -13.95
C ILE A 106 43.00 12.50 -15.16
N PHE A 107 42.57 13.53 -15.86
CA PHE A 107 41.83 13.42 -17.12
C PHE A 107 42.80 13.28 -18.27
N GLN A 108 42.66 12.21 -19.02
CA GLN A 108 43.35 12.04 -20.29
C GLN A 108 42.69 12.86 -21.39
N SER A 109 43.37 12.93 -22.57
CA SER A 109 42.78 13.51 -23.77
C SER A 109 41.40 12.89 -24.01
N ASP A 110 40.43 13.75 -24.37
CA ASP A 110 39.03 13.36 -24.68
C ASP A 110 38.21 12.78 -23.53
N GLU A 111 38.78 12.53 -22.36
CA GLU A 111 37.99 12.19 -21.19
C GLU A 111 37.19 13.40 -20.72
N ARG A 112 35.87 13.26 -20.61
CA ARG A 112 34.92 14.31 -20.23
C ARG A 112 34.44 14.26 -18.78
N TYR A 113 34.48 13.11 -18.15
CA TYR A 113 34.07 12.94 -16.76
C TYR A 113 34.91 11.87 -16.08
N LYS A 114 35.01 12.00 -14.78
CA LYS A 114 35.51 10.98 -13.87
C LYS A 114 34.61 10.86 -12.66
N MET A 115 34.66 9.70 -12.04
CA MET A 115 33.91 9.41 -10.85
C MET A 115 34.85 9.15 -9.67
N SER A 116 34.46 9.69 -8.52
CA SER A 116 35.07 9.41 -7.24
C SER A 116 33.97 8.85 -6.32
N LYS A 117 34.33 8.02 -5.37
CA LYS A 117 33.41 7.42 -4.45
C LYS A 117 33.62 7.96 -3.04
N VAL A 118 32.56 8.43 -2.41
CA VAL A 118 32.54 8.78 -0.99
C VAL A 118 31.88 7.65 -0.24
N VAL A 119 32.57 7.10 0.74
CA VAL A 119 32.02 6.11 1.66
C VAL A 119 31.81 6.77 3.02
N MET A 120 30.57 6.77 3.50
CA MET A 120 30.22 7.24 4.83
C MET A 120 30.00 6.05 5.76
N LYS A 121 30.72 6.04 6.88
CA LYS A 121 30.63 4.97 7.88
C LYS A 121 29.43 5.22 8.77
N THR A 122 28.31 4.63 8.41
CA THR A 122 27.00 4.87 9.02
C THR A 122 27.03 4.74 10.55
N SER A 123 27.56 3.62 11.07
CA SER A 123 27.64 3.38 12.52
C SER A 123 28.49 4.40 13.26
N ALA A 124 29.60 4.87 12.65
CA ALA A 124 30.45 5.88 13.24
C ALA A 124 29.78 7.26 13.29
N ILE A 125 29.03 7.60 12.22
CA ILE A 125 28.25 8.84 12.16
C ILE A 125 27.08 8.79 13.17
N GLN A 126 26.42 7.64 13.27
CA GLN A 126 25.35 7.45 14.25
C GLN A 126 25.85 7.66 15.67
N ALA A 127 26.92 6.97 16.04
CA ALA A 127 27.54 7.11 17.35
C ALA A 127 27.95 8.57 17.64
N LEU A 128 28.39 9.31 16.61
CA LEU A 128 28.77 10.71 16.73
C LEU A 128 27.55 11.62 17.01
N VAL A 129 26.46 11.46 16.28
CA VAL A 129 25.27 12.32 16.41
C VAL A 129 24.45 12.02 17.67
N GLU A 130 24.53 10.80 18.20
CA GLU A 130 23.87 10.35 19.42
C GLU A 130 24.56 10.86 20.71
N LEU A 131 25.77 11.41 20.60
CA LEU A 131 26.44 12.02 21.78
C LEU A 131 25.69 13.25 22.25
N PRO A 132 25.39 13.39 23.57
CA PRO A 132 24.63 14.52 24.10
C PRO A 132 25.23 15.89 23.79
N GLU A 133 26.56 16.00 23.74
CA GLU A 133 27.29 17.20 23.36
C GLU A 133 27.19 17.58 21.89
N ASN A 134 26.60 16.74 21.07
CA ASN A 134 26.41 16.94 19.65
C ASN A 134 24.95 17.16 19.25
N ALA A 135 24.02 17.20 20.22
CA ALA A 135 22.57 17.26 19.95
C ALA A 135 22.16 18.50 19.10
N ASP A 136 22.88 19.63 19.28
CA ASP A 136 22.61 20.89 18.58
C ASP A 136 23.48 21.09 17.33
N LYS A 137 24.33 20.10 16.94
CA LYS A 137 25.24 20.21 15.83
C LYS A 137 24.67 19.60 14.57
N THR A 138 24.82 20.30 13.44
CA THR A 138 24.52 19.78 12.12
C THR A 138 25.82 19.36 11.45
N PHE A 139 26.09 18.06 11.44
CA PHE A 139 27.26 17.50 10.79
C PHE A 139 27.09 17.42 9.29
N VAL A 140 28.14 17.84 8.54
CA VAL A 140 28.15 17.80 7.07
C VAL A 140 29.52 17.35 6.55
N LEU A 141 29.55 16.82 5.33
CA LEU A 141 30.78 16.56 4.58
C LEU A 141 30.85 17.52 3.39
N PRO A 142 31.58 18.65 3.52
CA PRO A 142 31.70 19.65 2.50
C PRO A 142 32.88 19.30 1.57
N ILE A 143 32.60 18.77 0.38
CA ILE A 143 33.59 18.36 -0.60
C ILE A 143 33.81 19.47 -1.62
N SER A 144 35.02 19.93 -1.75
CA SER A 144 35.45 20.96 -2.70
C SER A 144 36.30 20.35 -3.81
N LEU A 145 36.04 20.76 -5.04
CA LEU A 145 36.90 20.48 -6.20
C LEU A 145 37.93 21.58 -6.32
N VAL A 146 39.21 21.20 -6.35
CA VAL A 146 40.34 22.10 -6.53
C VAL A 146 41.25 21.59 -7.65
N SER A 147 42.01 22.47 -8.22
CA SER A 147 43.11 22.14 -9.15
C SER A 147 44.24 23.15 -8.98
N ALA A 148 45.50 22.68 -9.03
CA ALA A 148 46.66 23.54 -8.97
C ALA A 148 47.04 24.10 -10.37
N THR A 149 46.53 23.46 -11.43
CA THR A 149 46.95 23.73 -12.81
C THR A 149 45.82 24.14 -13.73
N ASP A 150 44.59 23.87 -13.36
CA ASP A 150 43.46 24.02 -14.26
C ASP A 150 42.35 24.89 -13.66
N SER A 151 41.59 25.56 -14.52
CA SER A 151 40.47 26.39 -14.09
C SER A 151 39.34 25.50 -13.49
N VAL A 152 38.83 25.90 -12.34
CA VAL A 152 37.70 25.29 -11.69
C VAL A 152 36.54 26.28 -11.68
N ASN A 153 35.34 25.82 -12.05
CA ASN A 153 34.14 26.65 -12.01
C ASN A 153 33.75 26.92 -10.55
N SER A 154 33.90 28.16 -10.11
CA SER A 154 33.65 28.58 -8.74
C SER A 154 32.20 28.44 -8.29
N MET A 155 31.23 28.38 -9.22
CA MET A 155 29.82 28.17 -8.94
C MET A 155 29.48 26.67 -8.76
N ASN A 156 30.35 25.79 -9.29
CA ASN A 156 30.11 24.33 -9.30
C ASN A 156 31.30 23.56 -8.75
N ASN A 157 31.93 24.06 -7.69
CA ASN A 157 33.11 23.46 -7.09
C ASN A 157 32.89 22.95 -5.66
N LEU A 158 31.69 23.15 -5.09
CA LEU A 158 31.37 22.75 -3.71
C LEU A 158 30.11 21.87 -3.67
N TYR A 159 30.23 20.74 -2.99
CA TYR A 159 29.12 19.83 -2.69
C TYR A 159 29.07 19.51 -1.19
N VAL A 160 27.98 19.86 -0.54
CA VAL A 160 27.79 19.68 0.89
C VAL A 160 26.83 18.53 1.13
N MET A 161 27.34 17.40 1.58
CA MET A 161 26.56 16.21 1.90
C MET A 161 26.13 16.25 3.36
N LYS A 162 24.81 16.18 3.60
CA LYS A 162 24.20 16.15 4.94
C LYS A 162 23.73 14.73 5.26
N PRO A 163 24.43 13.99 6.14
CA PRO A 163 23.98 12.65 6.49
C PRO A 163 22.69 12.70 7.31
N VAL A 164 21.71 11.89 6.93
CA VAL A 164 20.47 11.66 7.66
C VAL A 164 20.37 10.17 7.94
N ILE A 165 20.44 9.79 9.21
CA ILE A 165 20.39 8.39 9.60
C ILE A 165 18.95 7.95 9.74
N THR A 166 18.63 6.83 9.15
CA THR A 166 17.29 6.20 9.18
C THR A 166 17.45 4.71 9.41
N THR A 167 16.70 4.16 10.32
CA THR A 167 16.61 2.70 10.51
C THR A 167 15.41 2.20 9.71
N PRO A 168 15.62 1.37 8.68
CA PRO A 168 14.52 0.78 7.93
C PRO A 168 13.67 -0.10 8.84
N LYS A 169 12.38 -0.13 8.62
CA LYS A 169 11.44 -0.91 9.40
C LYS A 169 10.78 -1.97 8.52
N LEU A 170 10.79 -3.22 8.97
CA LEU A 170 10.08 -4.33 8.35
C LEU A 170 8.64 -4.39 8.86
N GLU A 171 7.70 -4.56 7.96
CA GLU A 171 6.27 -4.62 8.27
C GLU A 171 5.51 -5.57 7.33
N PHE A 172 4.30 -5.95 7.72
CA PHE A 172 3.33 -6.55 6.81
C PHE A 172 2.79 -5.46 5.87
N LYS A 173 2.81 -5.72 4.56
CA LYS A 173 2.42 -4.75 3.51
C LYS A 173 0.95 -4.82 3.12
N VAL A 174 0.13 -5.32 4.00
CA VAL A 174 -1.31 -5.49 3.85
C VAL A 174 -1.98 -5.16 5.17
N SER A 175 -3.21 -4.68 5.13
CA SER A 175 -3.99 -4.43 6.35
C SER A 175 -4.67 -5.71 6.86
N GLU A 176 -5.04 -5.72 8.15
CA GLU A 176 -5.78 -6.83 8.74
C GLU A 176 -7.17 -7.00 8.09
N GLU A 177 -7.80 -5.91 7.65
CA GLU A 177 -9.09 -5.91 6.98
C GLU A 177 -9.03 -6.62 5.61
N GLU A 178 -7.87 -6.63 4.97
CA GLU A 178 -7.64 -7.33 3.71
C GLU A 178 -7.28 -8.81 3.92
N CYS A 179 -6.87 -9.18 5.14
CA CYS A 179 -6.51 -10.55 5.50
C CYS A 179 -7.70 -11.32 6.05
N VAL A 180 -8.76 -11.42 5.22
CA VAL A 180 -9.98 -12.17 5.54
C VAL A 180 -10.20 -13.26 4.49
N GLN A 181 -10.28 -14.52 4.92
CA GLN A 181 -10.51 -15.67 4.03
C GLN A 181 -11.60 -16.57 4.60
N GLY A 182 -12.42 -17.14 3.72
CA GLY A 182 -13.47 -18.09 4.08
C GLY A 182 -13.04 -19.55 3.92
N PHE A 183 -13.61 -20.43 4.74
CA PHE A 183 -13.52 -21.88 4.47
C PHE A 183 -14.44 -22.26 3.33
N ILE A 184 -13.89 -22.91 2.31
CA ILE A 184 -14.68 -23.50 1.21
C ILE A 184 -15.20 -24.87 1.65
N ASN A 185 -14.34 -25.63 2.32
CA ASN A 185 -14.64 -26.97 2.77
C ASN A 185 -14.00 -27.21 4.15
N SER A 186 -14.67 -27.91 5.04
CA SER A 186 -14.19 -28.20 6.41
C SER A 186 -12.91 -29.06 6.46
N THR A 187 -12.50 -29.64 5.34
CA THR A 187 -11.27 -30.48 5.25
C THR A 187 -10.09 -29.75 4.63
N ASP A 188 -10.34 -28.65 3.92
CA ASP A 188 -9.30 -27.94 3.22
C ASP A 188 -8.77 -26.77 4.07
N PRO A 189 -7.46 -26.57 4.12
CA PRO A 189 -6.89 -25.45 4.85
C PRO A 189 -7.20 -24.13 4.14
N VAL A 190 -7.39 -23.07 4.90
CA VAL A 190 -7.45 -21.70 4.41
C VAL A 190 -6.03 -21.19 4.24
N LEU A 191 -5.71 -20.65 3.05
CA LEU A 191 -4.38 -20.19 2.71
C LEU A 191 -4.35 -18.66 2.64
N PHE A 192 -3.43 -18.05 3.41
CA PHE A 192 -3.09 -16.63 3.32
C PHE A 192 -1.72 -16.47 2.70
N THR A 193 -1.59 -15.50 1.80
CA THR A 193 -0.32 -15.00 1.30
C THR A 193 -0.16 -13.56 1.76
N ILE A 194 0.77 -13.32 2.66
CA ILE A 194 0.92 -12.03 3.35
C ILE A 194 2.19 -11.36 2.84
N PRO A 195 2.08 -10.30 2.04
CA PRO A 195 3.23 -9.53 1.60
C PRO A 195 3.95 -8.93 2.80
N MET A 196 5.28 -8.99 2.78
CA MET A 196 6.16 -8.40 3.78
C MET A 196 7.23 -7.57 3.10
N GLY A 197 7.67 -6.49 3.71
CA GLY A 197 8.70 -5.65 3.14
C GLY A 197 9.09 -4.48 4.02
N LEU A 198 10.13 -3.79 3.60
CA LEU A 198 10.56 -2.54 4.22
C LEU A 198 9.66 -1.38 3.77
N GLU A 199 9.67 -0.28 4.53
CA GLU A 199 9.03 0.98 4.12
C GLU A 199 9.66 1.59 2.86
N ILE A 200 10.83 1.09 2.47
CA ILE A 200 11.63 1.50 1.31
C ILE A 200 11.93 0.30 0.42
N ASP A 201 12.41 0.55 -0.79
CA ASP A 201 12.88 -0.50 -1.69
C ASP A 201 14.02 -1.31 -1.05
N ASN A 202 13.83 -2.61 -0.98
CA ASN A 202 14.83 -3.49 -0.39
C ASN A 202 16.10 -3.56 -1.24
N GLN A 203 17.24 -3.28 -0.61
CA GLN A 203 18.57 -3.32 -1.23
C GLN A 203 19.49 -4.38 -0.61
N TRP A 204 18.98 -5.18 0.33
CA TRP A 204 19.77 -6.11 1.15
C TRP A 204 19.21 -7.52 1.14
N ASP A 205 20.12 -8.47 1.40
CA ASP A 205 19.77 -9.86 1.72
C ASP A 205 19.64 -10.01 3.24
N PHE A 206 18.50 -10.50 3.71
CA PHE A 206 18.25 -10.78 5.12
C PHE A 206 17.11 -11.79 5.28
N THR A 207 16.94 -12.30 6.49
CA THR A 207 15.81 -13.17 6.84
C THR A 207 15.04 -12.59 8.02
N ALA A 208 13.74 -12.88 8.08
CA ALA A 208 12.91 -12.55 9.22
C ALA A 208 12.16 -13.79 9.72
N LYS A 209 12.01 -13.88 11.02
CA LYS A 209 11.24 -14.91 11.70
C LYS A 209 9.86 -14.34 12.05
N VAL A 210 8.82 -15.07 11.64
CA VAL A 210 7.44 -14.82 12.05
C VAL A 210 6.97 -16.00 12.90
N GLU A 211 6.26 -15.72 13.96
CA GLU A 211 5.70 -16.75 14.85
C GLU A 211 4.21 -16.60 15.00
N VAL A 212 3.52 -17.71 15.22
CA VAL A 212 2.11 -17.72 15.63
C VAL A 212 2.03 -17.30 17.09
N VAL A 213 1.16 -16.34 17.38
CA VAL A 213 0.91 -15.95 18.76
C VAL A 213 -0.04 -16.96 19.40
N ASN A 214 0.38 -17.50 20.55
CA ASN A 214 -0.49 -18.38 21.31
C ASN A 214 -1.59 -17.58 21.99
N ASN A 215 -2.78 -17.63 21.40
CA ASN A 215 -4.02 -17.05 21.94
C ASN A 215 -5.04 -18.16 22.31
N ASP A 216 -4.56 -19.39 22.57
CA ASP A 216 -5.41 -20.55 22.87
C ASP A 216 -6.36 -20.26 24.04
N GLY A 217 -7.64 -20.52 23.83
CA GLY A 217 -8.70 -20.26 24.81
C GLY A 217 -9.14 -18.78 24.92
N LYS A 218 -8.58 -17.87 24.15
CA LYS A 218 -9.04 -16.50 24.06
C LYS A 218 -10.25 -16.41 23.11
N GLU A 219 -11.30 -15.75 23.54
CA GLU A 219 -12.53 -15.61 22.76
C GLU A 219 -12.28 -15.01 21.38
N GLY A 220 -12.80 -15.65 20.35
CA GLY A 220 -12.67 -15.25 18.94
C GLY A 220 -11.34 -15.59 18.30
N TYR A 221 -10.47 -16.36 18.98
CA TYR A 221 -9.24 -16.88 18.39
C TYR A 221 -9.31 -18.38 18.16
N LEU A 222 -8.69 -18.82 17.06
CA LEU A 222 -8.47 -20.23 16.76
C LEU A 222 -7.26 -20.73 17.54
N SER A 223 -7.18 -22.05 17.75
CA SER A 223 -6.02 -22.66 18.38
C SER A 223 -4.78 -22.44 17.54
N SER A 224 -3.68 -22.11 18.21
CA SER A 224 -2.36 -21.96 17.57
C SER A 224 -1.91 -23.23 16.85
N SER A 225 -2.37 -24.41 17.31
CA SER A 225 -2.09 -25.71 16.68
C SER A 225 -2.76 -25.90 15.31
N SER A 226 -3.78 -25.09 15.00
CA SER A 226 -4.46 -25.10 13.70
C SER A 226 -3.71 -24.34 12.62
N VAL A 227 -2.63 -23.66 12.98
CA VAL A 227 -1.87 -22.75 12.11
C VAL A 227 -0.52 -23.33 11.74
N THR A 228 -0.21 -23.32 10.46
CA THR A 228 1.09 -23.71 9.94
C THR A 228 1.68 -22.56 9.12
N LEU A 229 2.91 -22.17 9.44
CA LEU A 229 3.67 -21.20 8.67
C LEU A 229 4.58 -21.92 7.68
N GLU A 230 4.63 -21.47 6.43
CA GLU A 230 5.59 -21.99 5.44
C GLU A 230 7.02 -21.74 5.95
N ASN A 231 7.90 -22.72 5.74
CA ASN A 231 9.30 -22.70 6.22
C ASN A 231 9.43 -22.37 7.72
N ASP A 232 8.51 -22.88 8.54
CA ASP A 232 8.45 -22.57 9.98
C ASP A 232 8.42 -21.07 10.29
N GLY A 233 7.90 -20.25 9.37
CA GLY A 233 7.81 -18.80 9.50
C GLY A 233 9.10 -18.04 9.16
N LEU A 234 10.08 -18.69 8.57
CA LEU A 234 11.28 -18.02 8.07
C LEU A 234 11.02 -17.44 6.66
N VAL A 235 11.12 -16.12 6.53
CA VAL A 235 10.94 -15.39 5.28
C VAL A 235 12.28 -14.81 4.84
N THR A 236 12.67 -15.08 3.59
CA THR A 236 13.92 -14.57 2.99
C THR A 236 13.61 -13.36 2.11
N PHE A 237 14.43 -12.34 2.27
CA PHE A 237 14.36 -11.09 1.50
C PHE A 237 15.62 -10.96 0.65
N GLU A 238 15.43 -10.63 -0.63
CA GLU A 238 16.50 -10.37 -1.59
C GLU A 238 16.33 -8.98 -2.22
N PRO A 239 17.41 -8.31 -2.64
CA PRO A 239 17.32 -7.00 -3.27
C PRO A 239 16.38 -6.97 -4.47
N GLY A 240 15.45 -6.01 -4.47
CA GLY A 240 14.51 -5.79 -5.56
C GLY A 240 13.47 -6.88 -5.78
N LYS A 241 13.35 -7.84 -4.85
CA LYS A 241 12.32 -8.89 -4.93
C LYS A 241 11.24 -8.69 -3.87
N GLU A 242 10.03 -9.07 -4.23
CA GLU A 242 8.91 -9.15 -3.28
C GLU A 242 9.07 -10.38 -2.40
N ALA A 243 8.71 -10.24 -1.14
CA ALA A 243 8.68 -11.34 -0.17
C ALA A 243 7.28 -11.48 0.43
N SER A 244 6.89 -12.72 0.72
CA SER A 244 5.61 -13.00 1.35
C SER A 244 5.71 -14.20 2.28
N LEU A 245 4.92 -14.16 3.34
CA LEU A 245 4.69 -15.29 4.23
C LEU A 245 3.42 -16.02 3.78
N LYS A 246 3.49 -17.34 3.67
CA LYS A 246 2.29 -18.17 3.51
C LYS A 246 1.90 -18.78 4.83
N VAL A 247 0.64 -18.61 5.16
CA VAL A 247 0.02 -19.14 6.38
C VAL A 247 -1.12 -20.06 5.98
N SER A 248 -1.09 -21.28 6.51
CA SER A 248 -2.15 -22.27 6.34
C SER A 248 -2.90 -22.43 7.65
N VAL A 249 -4.23 -22.27 7.62
CA VAL A 249 -5.09 -22.48 8.78
C VAL A 249 -5.98 -23.69 8.49
N SER A 250 -5.77 -24.75 9.22
CA SER A 250 -6.53 -25.99 9.09
C SER A 250 -7.69 -26.03 10.06
N ALA A 251 -8.78 -26.66 9.67
CA ALA A 251 -9.82 -27.03 10.62
C ALA A 251 -9.26 -28.09 11.57
N GLY A 252 -9.12 -27.74 12.84
CA GLY A 252 -8.81 -28.71 13.88
C GLY A 252 -9.92 -29.74 14.03
N SER A 253 -9.62 -30.84 14.71
CA SER A 253 -10.65 -31.84 15.09
C SER A 253 -11.35 -31.39 16.38
N GLY A 254 -12.66 -31.43 16.43
CA GLY A 254 -13.45 -31.18 17.64
C GLY A 254 -13.88 -29.70 17.80
N ASP A 255 -13.62 -29.12 18.96
CA ASP A 255 -14.12 -27.77 19.33
C ASP A 255 -13.72 -26.63 18.35
N ASP A 256 -12.60 -26.81 17.64
CA ASP A 256 -12.16 -25.82 16.65
C ASP A 256 -13.11 -25.69 15.45
N LEU A 257 -13.81 -26.75 15.07
CA LEU A 257 -14.82 -26.68 13.98
C LEU A 257 -15.99 -25.76 14.31
N THR A 258 -16.38 -25.69 15.57
CA THR A 258 -17.45 -24.79 16.01
C THR A 258 -17.03 -23.32 15.90
N ASN A 259 -15.77 -23.03 16.24
CA ASN A 259 -15.19 -21.68 16.09
C ASN A 259 -15.06 -21.30 14.62
N LEU A 260 -14.73 -22.24 13.73
CA LEU A 260 -14.62 -22.02 12.30
C LEU A 260 -15.97 -21.72 11.62
N VAL A 261 -17.06 -22.27 12.13
CA VAL A 261 -18.42 -21.98 11.60
C VAL A 261 -18.81 -20.53 11.84
N VAL A 262 -18.39 -19.94 12.96
CA VAL A 262 -18.65 -18.53 13.29
C VAL A 262 -17.51 -17.60 12.87
N GLY A 263 -16.42 -18.17 12.34
CA GLY A 263 -15.17 -17.45 12.07
C GLY A 263 -14.27 -17.36 13.30
N GLY A 264 -13.02 -17.03 13.07
CA GLY A 264 -12.04 -16.90 14.13
C GLY A 264 -10.82 -16.12 13.65
N ARG A 265 -9.99 -15.69 14.60
CA ARG A 265 -8.76 -14.97 14.32
C ARG A 265 -7.53 -15.82 14.63
N VAL A 266 -6.50 -15.59 13.88
CA VAL A 266 -5.16 -16.09 14.15
C VAL A 266 -4.25 -14.88 14.22
N ALA A 267 -3.43 -14.78 15.24
CA ALA A 267 -2.45 -13.72 15.35
C ALA A 267 -1.05 -14.26 15.03
N ILE A 268 -0.31 -13.51 14.24
CA ILE A 268 1.10 -13.73 13.96
C ILE A 268 1.89 -12.47 14.31
N LYS A 269 3.19 -12.59 14.51
CA LYS A 269 4.06 -11.43 14.74
C LYS A 269 5.47 -11.70 14.21
N ILE A 270 6.15 -10.66 13.81
CA ILE A 270 7.58 -10.68 13.51
C ILE A 270 8.32 -10.74 14.85
N THR A 271 9.25 -11.67 15.01
CA THR A 271 9.98 -11.87 16.27
C THR A 271 11.47 -11.60 16.15
N GLU A 272 12.04 -11.75 14.96
CA GLU A 272 13.48 -11.62 14.76
C GLU A 272 13.81 -11.22 13.31
N ILE A 273 14.91 -10.50 13.12
CA ILE A 273 15.55 -10.26 11.83
C ILE A 273 17.01 -10.70 11.95
N GLU A 274 17.48 -11.49 11.00
CA GLU A 274 18.86 -11.94 10.92
C GLU A 274 19.57 -11.41 9.68
N GLY A 275 20.88 -11.19 9.80
CA GLY A 275 21.76 -10.74 8.71
C GLY A 275 21.91 -9.23 8.58
N ILE A 276 21.01 -8.45 9.19
CA ILE A 276 21.04 -7.00 9.14
C ILE A 276 20.35 -6.39 10.36
N ASN A 277 20.69 -5.13 10.68
CA ASN A 277 20.08 -4.41 11.79
C ASN A 277 18.94 -3.54 11.30
N PHE A 278 17.71 -4.07 11.35
CA PHE A 278 16.50 -3.33 11.03
C PHE A 278 15.57 -3.28 12.24
N ASP A 279 14.70 -2.26 12.26
CA ASP A 279 13.52 -2.30 13.11
C ASP A 279 12.44 -3.16 12.47
N PHE A 280 11.51 -3.67 13.27
CA PHE A 280 10.34 -4.37 12.77
C PHE A 280 9.09 -4.06 13.58
N ASP A 281 7.94 -4.23 12.94
CA ASP A 281 6.67 -4.13 13.64
C ASP A 281 6.42 -5.40 14.46
N SER A 282 6.61 -5.29 15.76
CA SER A 282 6.43 -6.40 16.71
C SER A 282 4.99 -6.58 17.18
N ARG A 283 4.04 -5.77 16.66
CA ARG A 283 2.62 -5.90 17.00
C ARG A 283 2.06 -7.23 16.49
N GLU A 284 1.05 -7.72 17.19
CA GLU A 284 0.24 -8.83 16.68
C GLU A 284 -0.49 -8.39 15.42
N PHE A 285 -0.44 -9.21 14.40
CA PHE A 285 -1.15 -9.03 13.14
C PHE A 285 -2.19 -10.13 13.01
N ASN A 286 -3.47 -9.75 12.85
CA ASN A 286 -4.57 -10.68 12.87
C ASN A 286 -4.98 -11.09 11.45
N LEU A 287 -5.09 -12.40 11.24
CA LEU A 287 -5.71 -13.02 10.08
C LEU A 287 -7.10 -13.46 10.48
N THR A 288 -8.11 -13.10 9.71
CA THR A 288 -9.49 -13.46 9.99
C THR A 288 -9.90 -14.62 9.07
N VAL A 289 -10.29 -15.72 9.69
CA VAL A 289 -10.94 -16.83 9.00
C VAL A 289 -12.43 -16.67 9.22
N THR A 290 -13.20 -16.50 8.15
CA THR A 290 -14.65 -16.49 8.21
C THR A 290 -15.19 -17.91 8.15
N GLY A 291 -16.42 -18.10 8.62
CA GLY A 291 -17.09 -19.38 8.49
C GLY A 291 -17.19 -19.84 7.02
N LYS A 292 -17.59 -21.07 6.83
CA LYS A 292 -17.68 -21.76 5.55
C LYS A 292 -18.14 -20.84 4.41
N GLU A 293 -17.36 -20.77 3.32
CA GLU A 293 -17.80 -20.13 2.09
C GLU A 293 -18.85 -21.03 1.43
N TYR A 294 -20.05 -20.50 1.25
CA TYR A 294 -21.16 -21.25 0.71
C TYR A 294 -21.29 -21.02 -0.79
N GLU A 295 -21.45 -22.08 -1.56
CA GLU A 295 -22.04 -21.96 -2.88
C GLU A 295 -23.51 -21.62 -2.74
N TYR A 296 -23.88 -20.41 -3.13
CA TYR A 296 -25.26 -19.96 -3.08
C TYR A 296 -26.10 -20.72 -4.10
N ASN A 297 -27.06 -21.48 -3.61
CA ASN A 297 -28.03 -22.21 -4.44
C ASN A 297 -29.42 -21.62 -4.21
N ASN A 298 -29.85 -20.75 -5.14
CA ASN A 298 -31.17 -20.13 -5.12
C ASN A 298 -32.19 -20.85 -6.04
N LYS A 299 -31.96 -22.12 -6.33
CA LYS A 299 -32.89 -22.92 -7.15
C LYS A 299 -34.24 -23.07 -6.44
N GLY A 300 -35.29 -22.84 -7.19
CA GLY A 300 -36.65 -23.06 -6.74
C GLY A 300 -37.30 -21.96 -5.93
N LEU A 301 -36.63 -20.79 -5.78
CA LEU A 301 -37.28 -19.63 -5.17
C LEU A 301 -38.11 -18.85 -6.18
N ASP A 302 -39.33 -18.52 -5.83
CA ASP A 302 -40.24 -17.72 -6.65
C ASP A 302 -41.13 -16.79 -5.80
N ALA A 303 -41.90 -15.96 -6.49
CA ALA A 303 -42.77 -14.97 -5.85
C ALA A 303 -43.87 -15.56 -4.95
N SER A 304 -44.27 -16.84 -5.16
CA SER A 304 -45.29 -17.46 -4.34
C SER A 304 -44.82 -17.80 -2.92
N MET A 305 -43.51 -17.83 -2.72
CA MET A 305 -42.88 -18.06 -1.41
C MET A 305 -42.78 -16.78 -0.57
N LEU A 306 -43.07 -15.61 -1.17
CA LEU A 306 -43.00 -14.32 -0.50
C LEU A 306 -44.32 -13.90 0.13
N SER A 307 -44.24 -13.33 1.29
CA SER A 307 -45.32 -12.59 1.95
C SER A 307 -44.79 -11.25 2.47
N PHE A 308 -45.71 -10.29 2.63
CA PHE A 308 -45.42 -8.92 3.02
C PHE A 308 -46.39 -8.49 4.10
N ASN A 309 -45.98 -7.60 4.99
CA ASN A 309 -46.89 -7.00 6.00
C ASN A 309 -47.56 -5.72 5.50
N PHE A 310 -47.40 -5.37 4.23
CA PHE A 310 -48.04 -4.21 3.62
C PHE A 310 -48.90 -4.66 2.42
N PRO A 311 -50.10 -4.06 2.24
CA PRO A 311 -51.09 -4.59 1.30
C PRO A 311 -50.80 -4.25 -0.15
N ASP A 312 -50.12 -3.13 -0.43
CA ASP A 312 -49.97 -2.61 -1.79
C ASP A 312 -48.50 -2.23 -2.09
N PHE A 313 -48.05 -2.65 -3.24
CA PHE A 313 -46.81 -2.14 -3.80
C PHE A 313 -47.02 -0.77 -4.45
N VAL A 314 -46.01 0.09 -4.36
CA VAL A 314 -46.07 1.41 -5.02
C VAL A 314 -45.86 1.26 -6.50
N GLY A 315 -46.74 1.80 -7.32
CA GLY A 315 -46.64 1.74 -8.78
C GLY A 315 -47.01 0.37 -9.36
N ASN A 316 -46.41 0.00 -10.49
CA ASN A 316 -46.65 -1.28 -11.19
C ASN A 316 -45.71 -2.38 -10.73
N THR A 317 -45.21 -2.32 -9.51
CA THR A 317 -44.26 -3.33 -8.99
C THR A 317 -45.01 -4.55 -8.45
N THR A 318 -44.41 -5.73 -8.55
CA THR A 318 -44.97 -6.99 -8.05
C THR A 318 -43.89 -7.83 -7.35
N ALA A 319 -44.29 -8.78 -6.55
CA ALA A 319 -43.36 -9.72 -5.91
C ALA A 319 -42.46 -10.46 -6.96
N ALA A 320 -42.95 -10.67 -8.16
CA ALA A 320 -42.18 -11.31 -9.25
C ALA A 320 -40.94 -10.50 -9.66
N SER A 321 -40.98 -9.16 -9.50
CA SER A 321 -39.85 -8.27 -9.79
C SER A 321 -38.61 -8.51 -8.92
N LEU A 322 -38.73 -9.31 -7.85
CA LEU A 322 -37.56 -9.71 -7.05
C LEU A 322 -36.79 -10.92 -7.65
N PHE A 323 -37.37 -11.61 -8.63
CA PHE A 323 -36.80 -12.83 -9.17
C PHE A 323 -36.55 -12.81 -10.69
N ASP A 324 -36.88 -11.70 -11.38
CA ASP A 324 -36.76 -11.57 -12.82
C ASP A 324 -35.31 -11.24 -13.28
N LYS A 325 -34.41 -10.94 -12.36
CA LYS A 325 -33.01 -10.55 -12.59
C LYS A 325 -32.85 -9.25 -13.40
N ASP A 326 -33.88 -8.44 -13.47
CA ASP A 326 -33.86 -7.15 -14.13
C ASP A 326 -33.81 -6.02 -13.06
N PRO A 327 -32.68 -5.33 -12.86
CA PRO A 327 -32.57 -4.28 -11.86
C PRO A 327 -33.38 -3.00 -12.24
N ALA A 328 -33.97 -2.96 -13.43
CA ALA A 328 -34.93 -1.91 -13.80
C ALA A 328 -36.32 -2.16 -13.25
N THR A 329 -36.65 -3.39 -12.90
CA THR A 329 -37.84 -3.78 -12.13
C THR A 329 -37.48 -3.87 -10.65
N TYR A 330 -38.43 -3.62 -9.76
CA TYR A 330 -38.15 -3.60 -8.32
C TYR A 330 -39.43 -3.76 -7.52
N VAL A 331 -39.25 -4.08 -6.25
CA VAL A 331 -40.32 -3.97 -5.26
C VAL A 331 -40.10 -2.70 -4.45
N GLN A 332 -41.13 -1.88 -4.37
CA GLN A 332 -41.12 -0.69 -3.55
C GLN A 332 -42.15 -0.82 -2.43
N THR A 333 -41.69 -0.71 -1.19
CA THR A 333 -42.59 -0.64 -0.03
C THR A 333 -43.33 0.69 -0.04
N PRO A 334 -44.56 0.74 0.50
CA PRO A 334 -45.22 2.02 0.80
C PRO A 334 -44.29 2.83 1.70
N PHE A 335 -44.13 4.10 1.42
CA PHE A 335 -43.24 4.98 2.20
C PHE A 335 -43.71 4.98 3.66
N PRO A 336 -42.94 4.44 4.61
CA PRO A 336 -43.18 4.75 5.99
C PRO A 336 -42.86 6.24 6.18
N ASN A 337 -43.79 6.99 6.77
CA ASN A 337 -43.46 8.30 7.32
C ASN A 337 -42.14 8.16 8.12
N ARG A 338 -41.28 9.15 8.11
CA ARG A 338 -40.06 9.22 8.95
C ARG A 338 -40.26 8.80 10.40
N ASN A 339 -41.48 8.87 10.90
CA ASN A 339 -41.90 8.52 12.23
C ASN A 339 -42.40 7.07 12.37
N PHE A 340 -42.30 6.22 11.35
CA PHE A 340 -42.87 4.88 11.40
C PHE A 340 -42.27 4.04 12.55
N VAL A 341 -40.97 4.16 12.74
CA VAL A 341 -40.25 3.53 13.87
C VAL A 341 -40.62 4.18 15.21
N ASN A 342 -40.94 5.49 15.23
CA ASN A 342 -41.25 6.26 16.45
C ASN A 342 -42.74 6.26 16.83
N THR A 343 -43.64 5.80 15.96
CA THR A 343 -45.07 5.82 16.18
C THR A 343 -45.67 4.47 16.62
N GLY A 344 -44.80 3.47 16.89
CA GLY A 344 -45.26 2.13 17.31
C GLY A 344 -45.83 1.28 16.19
N GLY A 345 -45.63 1.68 14.91
CA GLY A 345 -46.00 0.86 13.76
C GLY A 345 -44.98 -0.25 13.51
N THR A 346 -45.44 -1.35 12.92
CA THR A 346 -44.59 -2.45 12.51
C THR A 346 -43.79 -2.04 11.26
N ASN A 347 -42.48 -2.15 11.30
CA ASN A 347 -41.63 -1.87 10.14
C ASN A 347 -42.03 -2.71 8.93
N PRO A 348 -41.95 -2.18 7.72
CA PRO A 348 -42.17 -2.98 6.51
C PRO A 348 -41.19 -4.16 6.47
N TYR A 349 -41.73 -5.32 6.16
CA TYR A 349 -40.90 -6.50 5.94
C TYR A 349 -41.40 -7.33 4.75
N LEU A 350 -40.47 -8.04 4.16
CA LEU A 350 -40.75 -9.19 3.32
C LEU A 350 -40.34 -10.45 4.07
N GLN A 351 -41.11 -11.52 3.90
CA GLN A 351 -40.85 -12.81 4.50
C GLN A 351 -40.85 -13.88 3.42
N LEU A 352 -39.80 -14.65 3.39
CA LEU A 352 -39.64 -15.81 2.53
C LEU A 352 -40.03 -17.06 3.33
N GLN A 353 -40.88 -17.91 2.75
CA GLN A 353 -41.16 -19.24 3.24
C GLN A 353 -40.52 -20.26 2.32
N LEU A 354 -39.51 -20.96 2.83
CA LEU A 354 -38.78 -21.97 2.07
C LEU A 354 -39.56 -23.29 2.02
N PRO A 355 -39.53 -24.02 0.89
CA PRO A 355 -40.21 -25.34 0.78
C PRO A 355 -39.57 -26.36 1.70
N GLU A 356 -38.24 -26.28 1.86
CA GLU A 356 -37.45 -27.12 2.76
C GLU A 356 -36.65 -26.23 3.73
N GLY A 357 -36.37 -26.76 4.92
CA GLY A 357 -35.56 -26.05 5.89
C GLY A 357 -34.11 -26.00 5.49
N VAL A 358 -33.45 -24.90 5.78
CA VAL A 358 -32.01 -24.70 5.55
C VAL A 358 -31.33 -24.39 6.88
N THR A 359 -30.09 -24.89 7.03
CA THR A 359 -29.24 -24.60 8.19
C THR A 359 -28.35 -23.43 7.94
N ASP A 360 -28.06 -23.14 6.64
CA ASP A 360 -27.13 -22.11 6.24
C ASP A 360 -27.74 -21.30 5.11
N PHE A 361 -27.70 -19.98 5.22
CA PHE A 361 -28.19 -19.08 4.18
C PHE A 361 -27.49 -17.73 4.20
N ALA A 362 -27.51 -17.07 3.05
CA ALA A 362 -27.20 -15.66 2.92
C ALA A 362 -28.22 -15.00 2.01
N ILE A 363 -28.39 -13.69 2.12
CA ILE A 363 -29.32 -12.93 1.29
C ILE A 363 -28.53 -12.03 0.38
N SER A 364 -28.78 -12.17 -0.91
CA SER A 364 -28.20 -11.29 -1.93
C SER A 364 -29.31 -10.55 -2.66
N TRP A 365 -29.13 -9.27 -2.88
CA TRP A 365 -30.01 -8.46 -3.71
C TRP A 365 -29.24 -7.40 -4.47
N THR A 366 -29.92 -6.82 -5.47
CA THR A 366 -29.41 -5.68 -6.22
C THR A 366 -30.33 -4.48 -5.99
N GLN A 367 -29.74 -3.34 -5.69
CA GLN A 367 -30.46 -2.06 -5.56
C GLN A 367 -31.11 -1.67 -6.90
N CYS A 368 -32.28 -1.04 -6.86
CA CYS A 368 -32.94 -0.59 -8.09
C CYS A 368 -32.12 0.49 -8.83
N LEU A 369 -32.39 0.65 -10.13
CA LEU A 369 -31.73 1.64 -10.98
C LEU A 369 -32.45 2.99 -11.05
N GLN A 370 -33.63 3.13 -10.43
CA GLN A 370 -34.50 4.25 -10.75
C GLN A 370 -34.47 5.42 -9.76
N ASN A 371 -34.20 5.19 -8.48
CA ASN A 371 -34.36 6.25 -7.50
C ASN A 371 -33.49 6.07 -6.26
N GLU A 372 -32.49 6.92 -6.09
CA GLU A 372 -31.56 6.87 -4.96
C GLU A 372 -32.26 7.02 -3.58
N VAL A 373 -33.37 7.74 -3.50
CA VAL A 373 -34.08 7.94 -2.24
C VAL A 373 -34.91 6.72 -1.80
N SER A 374 -35.08 5.73 -2.68
CA SER A 374 -35.83 4.51 -2.43
C SER A 374 -34.96 3.30 -2.13
N LEU A 375 -33.62 3.46 -2.08
CA LEU A 375 -32.71 2.37 -1.83
C LEU A 375 -32.81 1.84 -0.39
N LEU A 376 -32.67 0.54 -0.23
CA LEU A 376 -32.58 -0.09 1.09
C LEU A 376 -31.26 0.33 1.74
N ARG A 377 -31.31 1.02 2.87
CA ARG A 377 -30.14 1.59 3.56
C ARG A 377 -29.86 0.95 4.92
N GLY A 378 -30.79 0.20 5.46
CA GLY A 378 -30.63 -0.53 6.71
C GLY A 378 -31.74 -1.54 6.88
N PHE A 379 -31.41 -2.72 7.39
CA PHE A 379 -32.37 -3.79 7.57
C PHE A 379 -31.90 -4.81 8.60
N ASP A 380 -32.87 -5.55 9.12
CA ASP A 380 -32.62 -6.73 9.94
C ASP A 380 -33.02 -7.98 9.18
N VAL A 381 -32.22 -9.01 9.30
CA VAL A 381 -32.54 -10.37 8.88
C VAL A 381 -32.94 -11.16 10.11
N LEU A 382 -34.14 -11.71 10.10
CA LEU A 382 -34.67 -12.58 11.12
C LEU A 382 -34.95 -13.93 10.50
N TRP A 383 -34.84 -14.99 11.29
CA TRP A 383 -35.16 -16.34 10.80
C TRP A 383 -35.92 -17.15 11.86
N SER A 384 -36.70 -18.12 11.40
CA SER A 384 -37.55 -18.92 12.25
C SER A 384 -37.81 -20.30 11.67
N VAL A 385 -38.01 -21.28 12.50
CA VAL A 385 -38.35 -22.65 12.11
C VAL A 385 -39.84 -22.75 11.73
N ASP A 386 -40.70 -22.05 12.43
CA ASP A 386 -42.18 -22.18 12.38
C ASP A 386 -42.90 -20.90 11.94
N GLY A 387 -42.19 -19.83 11.68
CA GLY A 387 -42.74 -18.54 11.28
C GLY A 387 -43.07 -17.60 12.45
N THR A 388 -42.77 -17.99 13.65
CA THR A 388 -42.80 -17.09 14.81
C THR A 388 -41.48 -16.37 14.94
N PHE A 389 -41.52 -15.04 15.11
CA PHE A 389 -40.33 -14.19 15.15
C PHE A 389 -40.18 -13.43 16.47
N GLU A 390 -40.86 -13.93 17.50
CA GLU A 390 -40.80 -13.34 18.83
C GLU A 390 -39.52 -13.79 19.55
N ASP A 391 -38.69 -12.81 19.90
CA ASP A 391 -37.55 -12.87 20.82
C ASP A 391 -36.72 -14.18 20.86
N ILE A 392 -36.35 -14.72 19.71
CA ILE A 392 -35.39 -15.82 19.69
C ILE A 392 -34.00 -15.19 19.83
N PRO A 393 -33.28 -15.40 20.95
CA PRO A 393 -31.90 -14.96 21.07
C PRO A 393 -31.07 -15.54 19.91
N ASN A 394 -30.28 -14.67 19.24
CA ASN A 394 -29.40 -15.02 18.11
C ASN A 394 -30.07 -15.30 16.75
N ALA A 395 -31.41 -15.21 16.60
CA ALA A 395 -32.08 -15.34 15.30
C ALA A 395 -32.25 -14.00 14.57
N ARG A 396 -31.31 -13.10 14.77
CA ARG A 396 -31.32 -11.75 14.17
C ARG A 396 -29.92 -11.30 13.78
N LYS A 397 -29.80 -10.69 12.61
CA LYS A 397 -28.62 -10.00 12.16
C LYS A 397 -29.00 -8.64 11.57
N SER A 398 -28.37 -7.60 12.06
CA SER A 398 -28.68 -6.21 11.67
C SER A 398 -27.58 -5.66 10.74
N TYR A 399 -28.03 -4.91 9.74
CA TYR A 399 -27.15 -4.21 8.81
C TYR A 399 -27.50 -2.73 8.80
N SER A 400 -26.54 -1.91 9.11
CA SER A 400 -26.68 -0.45 9.18
C SER A 400 -26.35 0.23 7.86
N VAL A 401 -26.59 1.53 7.78
CA VAL A 401 -26.15 2.37 6.65
C VAL A 401 -24.63 2.32 6.50
N ALA A 402 -23.89 2.24 7.60
CA ALA A 402 -22.45 2.17 7.57
C ALA A 402 -21.94 0.85 6.94
N ASP A 403 -22.59 -0.28 7.28
CA ASP A 403 -22.24 -1.59 6.72
C ASP A 403 -22.49 -1.64 5.20
N LEU A 404 -23.62 -1.11 4.74
CA LEU A 404 -23.94 -1.04 3.32
C LEU A 404 -23.04 -0.06 2.57
N SER A 405 -22.68 1.05 3.20
CA SER A 405 -21.75 2.03 2.62
C SER A 405 -20.35 1.47 2.45
N ALA A 406 -19.86 0.77 3.47
CA ALA A 406 -18.55 0.10 3.41
C ALA A 406 -18.49 -0.96 2.29
N ALA A 407 -19.62 -1.64 2.05
CA ALA A 407 -19.76 -2.61 0.96
C ALA A 407 -20.07 -1.97 -0.41
N GLY A 408 -20.13 -0.63 -0.53
CA GLY A 408 -20.52 0.07 -1.76
C GLY A 408 -21.97 -0.12 -2.19
N ALA A 409 -22.83 -0.69 -1.33
CA ALA A 409 -24.19 -1.10 -1.64
C ALA A 409 -25.24 0.02 -1.50
N VAL A 410 -24.82 1.26 -1.32
CA VAL A 410 -25.72 2.43 -1.19
C VAL A 410 -26.00 3.13 -2.51
N ASN A 411 -25.49 2.61 -3.61
CA ASN A 411 -25.61 3.20 -4.95
C ASN A 411 -26.66 2.48 -5.79
N LEU A 412 -27.22 3.16 -6.79
CA LEU A 412 -28.12 2.57 -7.78
C LEU A 412 -27.47 1.37 -8.47
N GLY A 413 -28.18 0.25 -8.57
CA GLY A 413 -27.72 -0.98 -9.21
C GLY A 413 -26.60 -1.72 -8.48
N ALA A 414 -26.18 -1.26 -7.31
CA ALA A 414 -25.19 -1.97 -6.51
C ALA A 414 -25.77 -3.25 -5.91
N SER A 415 -24.98 -4.31 -5.90
CA SER A 415 -25.34 -5.57 -5.27
C SER A 415 -24.76 -5.67 -3.87
N PHE A 416 -25.48 -6.34 -2.98
CA PHE A 416 -25.04 -6.64 -1.63
C PHE A 416 -25.37 -8.10 -1.30
N THR A 417 -24.47 -8.74 -0.60
CA THR A 417 -24.71 -10.08 -0.03
C THR A 417 -24.40 -10.04 1.46
N THR A 418 -25.34 -10.51 2.26
CA THR A 418 -25.12 -10.63 3.70
C THR A 418 -24.02 -11.65 3.97
N SER A 419 -23.36 -11.55 5.11
CA SER A 419 -22.61 -12.69 5.62
C SER A 419 -23.54 -13.88 5.84
N ALA A 420 -23.00 -15.10 5.67
CA ALA A 420 -23.76 -16.33 5.91
C ALA A 420 -24.31 -16.35 7.35
N CYS A 421 -25.56 -16.82 7.46
CA CYS A 421 -26.21 -17.14 8.74
C CYS A 421 -26.18 -18.66 8.89
N HIS A 422 -25.73 -19.13 10.04
CA HIS A 422 -25.79 -20.54 10.42
C HIS A 422 -26.88 -20.74 11.48
N CYS A 423 -27.62 -21.81 11.35
CA CYS A 423 -28.71 -22.17 12.26
C CYS A 423 -28.58 -23.64 12.67
N ASP A 424 -28.51 -23.91 13.95
CA ASP A 424 -28.41 -25.29 14.49
C ASP A 424 -29.63 -26.17 14.10
N THR A 425 -30.77 -25.54 13.91
CA THR A 425 -32.03 -26.19 13.47
C THR A 425 -32.42 -25.63 12.10
N PRO A 426 -32.80 -26.46 11.12
CA PRO A 426 -33.23 -26.00 9.81
C PRO A 426 -34.37 -25.01 9.91
N VAL A 427 -34.16 -23.80 9.36
CA VAL A 427 -35.20 -22.75 9.36
C VAL A 427 -35.94 -22.73 8.04
N LYS A 428 -37.24 -22.44 8.09
CA LYS A 428 -38.13 -22.35 6.93
C LYS A 428 -38.56 -20.93 6.60
N PHE A 429 -38.45 -20.03 7.54
CA PHE A 429 -38.92 -18.66 7.38
C PHE A 429 -37.74 -17.70 7.55
N ILE A 430 -37.55 -16.82 6.58
CA ILE A 430 -36.58 -15.76 6.64
C ILE A 430 -37.30 -14.45 6.41
N ARG A 431 -37.11 -13.49 7.31
CA ARG A 431 -37.75 -12.17 7.23
C ARG A 431 -36.72 -11.08 7.14
N ILE A 432 -36.87 -10.18 6.15
CA ILE A 432 -36.07 -8.99 5.99
C ILE A 432 -36.92 -7.81 6.42
N VAL A 433 -36.56 -7.20 7.53
CA VAL A 433 -37.25 -6.05 8.11
C VAL A 433 -36.49 -4.78 7.78
N GLN A 434 -37.12 -3.87 7.06
CA GLN A 434 -36.54 -2.60 6.74
C GLN A 434 -36.43 -1.72 7.98
N THR A 435 -35.22 -1.27 8.30
CA THR A 435 -34.97 -0.36 9.43
C THR A 435 -34.66 1.07 8.96
N TRP A 436 -34.14 1.22 7.76
CA TRP A 436 -33.83 2.53 7.19
C TRP A 436 -33.92 2.52 5.66
N ASN A 437 -34.55 3.52 5.04
CA ASN A 437 -34.78 3.56 3.60
C ASN A 437 -34.19 4.76 2.85
N CYS A 438 -33.89 5.87 3.47
CA CYS A 438 -33.15 6.97 2.83
C CYS A 438 -32.58 7.93 3.87
N GLU A 439 -31.47 8.56 3.53
CA GLU A 439 -31.02 9.81 4.14
C GLU A 439 -31.58 11.00 3.35
N SER A 440 -32.68 11.55 3.77
CA SER A 440 -33.00 12.90 3.36
C SER A 440 -32.32 13.87 4.31
N THR A 441 -31.25 14.50 3.84
CA THR A 441 -30.56 15.56 4.56
C THR A 441 -31.31 16.89 4.53
N THR A 442 -32.42 16.97 3.81
CA THR A 442 -33.24 18.18 3.72
C THR A 442 -34.59 17.95 4.36
N ASP A 443 -34.90 18.77 5.35
CA ASP A 443 -36.14 18.77 6.12
C ASP A 443 -37.41 19.17 5.38
N ALA A 444 -37.36 19.36 4.12
CA ALA A 444 -38.49 19.79 3.34
C ALA A 444 -39.29 18.60 2.81
N GLY A 445 -40.24 18.15 3.59
CA GLY A 445 -41.31 17.31 3.13
C GLY A 445 -40.89 15.89 2.77
N GLY A 446 -40.97 15.00 3.71
CA GLY A 446 -40.67 13.59 3.56
C GLY A 446 -41.29 12.95 2.33
N ARG A 447 -40.44 12.47 1.45
CA ARG A 447 -40.73 11.48 0.43
C ARG A 447 -39.93 10.24 0.70
#